data_4f71453f4b5884fb12389830495280f8
#
_entry.id   4f71453f4b5884fb12389830495280f8
#
_cell.length_a   1.000
_cell.length_b   1.000
_cell.length_c   1.000
_cell.angle_alpha   90.00
_cell.angle_beta   90.00
_cell.angle_gamma   90.00
#
_symmetry.space_group_name_H-M   'P 1'
#
loop_
_entity.id
_entity.type
_entity.pdbx_description
1 polymer ?
#
loop_
_entity_poly.entity_id
_entity_poly.type
_entity_poly.pdbx_seq_one_letter_code
_entity_poly.pdbx_strand_id
1 'polypeptide(L)'
;MKNPAPRNRTIRLSQEEGNRYKARLVRLSGPTTRSEIENKTINQDFFDAAEWLPSSFVDLLFVDPPYNLSKKFGSMTFARRSFDDYLEWIESWFSRLTRLLKPTASVYVCSDWRSSSAVQAVLEKHLIVRNRITWEREKGRGSRANWKNCSEDIWFCTVSNNYLFNVEAVKLKRKVIAPYTSDGKPRDWENEKGGGFRLTHPSNLWTDLSVPFWSMPENTDHPTQKPEKLLAKIILASSAAGDWILDPFLGSGTTSAAAKKLGRRFTGIEIDPLYCCTAEKRLELAEEDAAIQGFAEGVFWERNTHPRKNESSDNKRRRTSA
;
A
#
# COMPACT_ATOMS: atom_id res chain seq x y z
N MET A 1 -2.00 -20.38 24.75
CA MET A 1 -1.74 -19.04 24.15
C MET A 1 -2.46 -18.01 24.99
N LYS A 2 -1.84 -16.85 25.30
CA LYS A 2 -2.52 -15.77 26.03
C LYS A 2 -3.59 -15.16 25.12
N ASN A 3 -4.80 -14.93 25.64
CA ASN A 3 -5.84 -14.24 24.90
C ASN A 3 -5.35 -12.86 24.41
N PRO A 4 -5.62 -12.49 23.15
CA PRO A 4 -5.23 -11.17 22.66
C PRO A 4 -5.92 -10.07 23.47
N ALA A 5 -5.26 -8.90 23.59
CA ALA A 5 -5.83 -7.74 24.28
C ALA A 5 -7.20 -7.37 23.68
N PRO A 6 -8.18 -6.86 24.47
CA PRO A 6 -9.55 -6.59 24.01
C PRO A 6 -9.67 -5.64 22.80
N ARG A 7 -8.63 -4.83 22.53
CA ARG A 7 -8.55 -3.90 21.40
C ARG A 7 -7.74 -4.45 20.22
N ASN A 8 -7.28 -5.71 20.27
CA ASN A 8 -6.51 -6.29 19.20
C ASN A 8 -7.45 -6.64 18.02
N ARG A 9 -7.20 -5.99 16.89
CA ARG A 9 -7.98 -6.14 15.65
C ARG A 9 -7.20 -6.84 14.54
N THR A 10 -6.04 -7.44 14.88
CA THR A 10 -5.21 -8.15 13.91
C THR A 10 -6.01 -9.25 13.20
N ILE A 11 -6.07 -9.16 11.90
CA ILE A 11 -6.72 -10.16 11.04
C ILE A 11 -5.94 -11.45 11.14
N ARG A 12 -6.60 -12.54 11.53
CA ARG A 12 -6.06 -13.89 11.62
C ARG A 12 -7.00 -14.87 10.97
N LEU A 13 -6.46 -15.94 10.46
CA LEU A 13 -7.22 -17.03 9.86
C LEU A 13 -7.52 -18.11 10.89
N SER A 14 -8.77 -18.57 10.94
CA SER A 14 -9.09 -19.87 11.53
C SER A 14 -8.67 -21.00 10.56
N GLN A 15 -8.64 -22.24 11.03
CA GLN A 15 -8.35 -23.40 10.18
C GLN A 15 -9.39 -23.54 9.06
N GLU A 16 -10.65 -23.33 9.37
CA GLU A 16 -11.76 -23.38 8.41
C GLU A 16 -11.65 -22.29 7.35
N GLU A 17 -11.41 -21.05 7.77
CA GLU A 17 -11.17 -19.93 6.86
C GLU A 17 -9.96 -20.19 5.94
N GLY A 18 -8.86 -20.71 6.50
CA GLY A 18 -7.68 -21.08 5.71
C GLY A 18 -8.01 -22.07 4.59
N ASN A 19 -8.79 -23.10 4.88
CA ASN A 19 -9.24 -24.08 3.88
C ASN A 19 -10.16 -23.45 2.84
N ARG A 20 -11.12 -22.62 3.27
CA ARG A 20 -12.07 -21.90 2.40
C ARG A 20 -11.35 -20.96 1.44
N TYR A 21 -10.42 -20.14 1.92
CA TYR A 21 -9.70 -19.19 1.08
C TYR A 21 -8.69 -19.89 0.16
N LYS A 22 -8.05 -20.96 0.62
CA LYS A 22 -7.14 -21.74 -0.23
C LYS A 22 -7.83 -22.27 -1.49
N ALA A 23 -9.12 -22.59 -1.42
CA ALA A 23 -9.91 -23.03 -2.58
C ALA A 23 -10.20 -21.92 -3.60
N ARG A 24 -10.03 -20.63 -3.21
CA ARG A 24 -10.22 -19.45 -4.10
C ARG A 24 -8.95 -19.05 -4.84
N LEU A 25 -7.79 -19.56 -4.40
CA LEU A 25 -6.50 -19.19 -4.97
C LEU A 25 -6.36 -19.75 -6.39
N VAL A 26 -5.84 -18.91 -7.26
CA VAL A 26 -5.56 -19.30 -8.65
C VAL A 26 -4.12 -19.77 -8.75
N ARG A 27 -3.90 -20.81 -9.55
CA ARG A 27 -2.58 -21.24 -9.98
C ARG A 27 -2.57 -21.34 -11.50
N LEU A 28 -1.64 -20.64 -12.13
CA LEU A 28 -1.52 -20.63 -13.57
C LEU A 28 -0.75 -21.88 -14.05
N SER A 29 -1.23 -22.48 -15.12
CA SER A 29 -0.57 -23.65 -15.76
C SER A 29 -0.35 -23.48 -17.25
N GLY A 30 -0.62 -22.27 -17.79
CA GLY A 30 -0.48 -21.90 -19.18
C GLY A 30 -0.89 -20.45 -19.40
N PRO A 31 -0.80 -19.94 -20.67
CA PRO A 31 -1.20 -18.58 -21.01
C PRO A 31 -2.64 -18.29 -20.60
N THR A 32 -2.86 -17.12 -20.00
CA THR A 32 -4.16 -16.71 -19.47
C THR A 32 -4.72 -15.51 -20.23
N THR A 33 -6.05 -15.38 -20.19
CA THR A 33 -6.77 -14.20 -20.60
C THR A 33 -6.90 -13.20 -19.43
N ARG A 34 -7.27 -11.94 -19.75
CA ARG A 34 -7.52 -10.92 -18.72
C ARG A 34 -8.65 -11.33 -17.78
N SER A 35 -9.72 -11.94 -18.29
CA SER A 35 -10.87 -12.35 -17.47
C SER A 35 -10.55 -13.44 -16.45
N GLU A 36 -9.59 -14.31 -16.72
CA GLU A 36 -9.18 -15.37 -15.80
C GLU A 36 -8.39 -14.87 -14.60
N ILE A 37 -7.71 -13.74 -14.75
CA ILE A 37 -6.87 -13.14 -13.71
C ILE A 37 -7.48 -11.90 -13.06
N GLU A 38 -8.64 -11.44 -13.54
CA GLU A 38 -9.34 -10.28 -13.01
C GLU A 38 -9.79 -10.51 -11.57
N ASN A 39 -9.37 -9.63 -10.66
CA ASN A 39 -9.69 -9.68 -9.22
C ASN A 39 -9.30 -11.02 -8.57
N LYS A 40 -8.12 -11.54 -8.95
CA LYS A 40 -7.61 -12.82 -8.45
C LYS A 40 -6.33 -12.66 -7.64
N THR A 41 -6.20 -13.54 -6.65
CA THR A 41 -4.95 -13.82 -5.95
C THR A 41 -4.34 -15.08 -6.55
N ILE A 42 -3.14 -14.95 -7.13
CA ILE A 42 -2.39 -16.03 -7.75
C ILE A 42 -1.36 -16.54 -6.74
N ASN A 43 -1.50 -17.80 -6.32
CA ASN A 43 -0.55 -18.44 -5.40
C ASN A 43 0.55 -19.15 -6.20
N GLN A 44 1.59 -18.42 -6.54
CA GLN A 44 2.69 -18.92 -7.38
C GLN A 44 3.94 -18.04 -7.21
N ASP A 45 5.10 -18.58 -7.56
CA ASP A 45 6.29 -17.73 -7.75
C ASP A 45 6.04 -16.76 -8.91
N PHE A 46 6.47 -15.51 -8.73
CA PHE A 46 6.29 -14.50 -9.76
C PHE A 46 6.98 -14.87 -11.08
N PHE A 47 8.17 -15.47 -11.02
CA PHE A 47 8.90 -15.85 -12.23
C PHE A 47 8.12 -16.86 -13.09
N ASP A 48 7.44 -17.80 -12.45
CA ASP A 48 6.60 -18.78 -13.13
C ASP A 48 5.29 -18.14 -13.64
N ALA A 49 4.65 -17.32 -12.79
CA ALA A 49 3.38 -16.69 -13.13
C ALA A 49 3.53 -15.65 -14.26
N ALA A 50 4.61 -14.88 -14.26
CA ALA A 50 4.81 -13.78 -15.20
C ALA A 50 4.73 -14.21 -16.66
N GLU A 51 5.19 -15.41 -17.00
CA GLU A 51 5.19 -15.92 -18.38
C GLU A 51 3.76 -16.18 -18.93
N TRP A 52 2.82 -16.47 -18.04
CA TRP A 52 1.44 -16.82 -18.39
C TRP A 52 0.48 -15.62 -18.41
N LEU A 53 0.92 -14.46 -17.89
CA LEU A 53 0.09 -13.26 -17.86
C LEU A 53 -0.05 -12.62 -19.24
N PRO A 54 -1.22 -12.03 -19.57
CA PRO A 54 -1.43 -11.31 -20.82
C PRO A 54 -0.55 -10.05 -20.88
N SER A 55 -0.22 -9.59 -22.09
CA SER A 55 0.54 -8.36 -22.30
C SER A 55 -0.34 -7.11 -22.20
N SER A 56 0.28 -5.98 -21.84
CA SER A 56 -0.31 -4.62 -21.92
C SER A 56 -1.70 -4.49 -21.28
N PHE A 57 -1.85 -5.01 -20.05
CA PHE A 57 -3.11 -4.93 -19.32
C PHE A 57 -3.04 -4.05 -18.06
N VAL A 58 -1.85 -3.79 -17.53
CA VAL A 58 -1.62 -3.08 -16.28
C VAL A 58 -1.63 -1.58 -16.49
N ASP A 59 -2.51 -0.87 -15.77
CA ASP A 59 -2.55 0.59 -15.70
C ASP A 59 -1.65 1.13 -14.57
N LEU A 60 -1.61 0.41 -13.44
CA LEU A 60 -0.80 0.76 -12.29
C LEU A 60 -0.09 -0.48 -11.74
N LEU A 61 1.24 -0.42 -11.70
CA LEU A 61 2.07 -1.42 -11.06
C LEU A 61 2.55 -0.90 -9.71
N PHE A 62 2.29 -1.66 -8.65
CA PHE A 62 2.88 -1.43 -7.33
C PHE A 62 3.76 -2.62 -6.96
N VAL A 63 4.98 -2.35 -6.50
CA VAL A 63 5.96 -3.39 -6.19
C VAL A 63 6.62 -3.10 -4.85
N ASP A 64 6.47 -4.02 -3.90
CA ASP A 64 7.19 -4.03 -2.61
C ASP A 64 8.09 -5.26 -2.52
N PRO A 65 9.23 -5.29 -3.22
CA PRO A 65 10.06 -6.48 -3.32
C PRO A 65 10.83 -6.72 -2.01
N PRO A 66 11.36 -7.92 -1.77
CA PRO A 66 12.32 -8.15 -0.71
C PRO A 66 13.51 -7.18 -0.80
N TYR A 67 13.70 -6.35 0.24
CA TYR A 67 14.85 -5.45 0.32
C TYR A 67 16.14 -6.23 0.54
N ASN A 68 17.30 -5.63 0.21
CA ASN A 68 18.60 -6.28 0.35
C ASN A 68 19.02 -6.44 1.82
N LEU A 69 18.21 -7.14 2.58
CA LEU A 69 18.40 -7.44 4.00
C LEU A 69 18.21 -8.94 4.24
N SER A 70 19.02 -9.51 5.14
CA SER A 70 18.77 -10.88 5.59
C SER A 70 17.50 -10.92 6.43
N LYS A 71 16.42 -11.47 5.88
CA LYS A 71 15.10 -11.51 6.51
C LYS A 71 14.34 -12.79 6.13
N LYS A 72 13.57 -13.29 7.11
CA LYS A 72 12.68 -14.42 6.90
C LYS A 72 11.26 -13.93 6.60
N PHE A 73 10.65 -14.49 5.55
CA PHE A 73 9.27 -14.26 5.13
C PHE A 73 8.56 -15.62 5.08
N GLY A 74 7.68 -15.89 6.05
CA GLY A 74 7.04 -17.21 6.15
C GLY A 74 8.07 -18.34 6.23
N SER A 75 8.04 -19.24 5.26
CA SER A 75 8.99 -20.34 5.12
C SER A 75 10.29 -19.97 4.37
N MET A 76 10.31 -18.83 3.68
CA MET A 76 11.45 -18.39 2.86
C MET A 76 12.38 -17.46 3.61
N THR A 77 13.67 -17.51 3.27
CA THR A 77 14.69 -16.60 3.78
C THR A 77 15.34 -15.89 2.62
N PHE A 78 15.25 -14.56 2.61
CA PHE A 78 16.02 -13.73 1.70
C PHE A 78 17.36 -13.39 2.38
N ALA A 79 18.47 -13.75 1.76
CA ALA A 79 19.80 -13.42 2.24
C ALA A 79 20.28 -12.10 1.59
N ARG A 80 20.96 -11.29 2.36
CA ARG A 80 21.61 -10.08 1.84
C ARG A 80 22.63 -10.44 0.76
N ARG A 81 22.62 -9.69 -0.34
CA ARG A 81 23.50 -9.83 -1.51
C ARG A 81 24.49 -8.67 -1.60
N SER A 82 25.51 -8.80 -2.45
CA SER A 82 26.30 -7.66 -2.90
C SER A 82 25.38 -6.64 -3.63
N PHE A 83 25.89 -5.44 -3.89
CA PHE A 83 25.13 -4.44 -4.65
C PHE A 83 24.82 -4.94 -6.07
N ASP A 84 25.82 -5.48 -6.75
CA ASP A 84 25.69 -5.94 -8.13
C ASP A 84 24.76 -7.16 -8.25
N ASP A 85 24.93 -8.16 -7.37
CA ASP A 85 24.01 -9.32 -7.33
C ASP A 85 22.57 -8.93 -7.04
N TYR A 86 22.36 -7.88 -6.22
CA TYR A 86 21.02 -7.40 -5.92
C TYR A 86 20.43 -6.63 -7.10
N LEU A 87 21.24 -5.83 -7.79
CA LEU A 87 20.85 -5.13 -9.00
C LEU A 87 20.46 -6.12 -10.11
N GLU A 88 21.27 -7.16 -10.34
CA GLU A 88 20.97 -8.23 -11.29
C GLU A 88 19.69 -8.97 -10.92
N TRP A 89 19.47 -9.23 -9.63
CA TRP A 89 18.25 -9.84 -9.16
C TRP A 89 17.02 -8.95 -9.43
N ILE A 90 17.10 -7.62 -9.20
CA ILE A 90 16.02 -6.70 -9.53
C ILE A 90 15.75 -6.73 -11.05
N GLU A 91 16.80 -6.61 -11.85
CA GLU A 91 16.70 -6.64 -13.31
C GLU A 91 15.99 -7.91 -13.81
N SER A 92 16.30 -9.07 -13.21
CA SER A 92 15.80 -10.38 -13.63
C SER A 92 14.26 -10.50 -13.53
N TRP A 93 13.64 -9.86 -12.55
CA TRP A 93 12.18 -9.87 -12.42
C TRP A 93 11.53 -8.60 -13.01
N PHE A 94 12.20 -7.45 -12.93
CA PHE A 94 11.62 -6.20 -13.41
C PHE A 94 11.45 -6.19 -14.94
N SER A 95 12.44 -6.68 -15.68
CA SER A 95 12.37 -6.80 -17.15
C SER A 95 11.14 -7.61 -17.62
N ARG A 96 10.72 -8.62 -16.85
CA ARG A 96 9.53 -9.42 -17.16
C ARG A 96 8.21 -8.67 -16.94
N LEU A 97 8.20 -7.65 -16.08
CA LEU A 97 7.03 -6.82 -15.82
C LEU A 97 6.76 -5.83 -16.96
N THR A 98 7.78 -5.38 -17.66
CA THR A 98 7.66 -4.31 -18.67
C THR A 98 6.63 -4.63 -19.76
N ARG A 99 6.57 -5.88 -20.23
CA ARG A 99 5.61 -6.30 -21.26
C ARG A 99 4.14 -6.29 -20.80
N LEU A 100 3.92 -6.31 -19.46
CA LEU A 100 2.58 -6.31 -18.87
C LEU A 100 1.98 -4.91 -18.80
N LEU A 101 2.84 -3.86 -18.84
CA LEU A 101 2.46 -2.48 -18.68
C LEU A 101 1.81 -1.91 -19.94
N LYS A 102 0.75 -1.12 -19.77
CA LYS A 102 0.22 -0.28 -20.84
C LYS A 102 1.18 0.88 -21.13
N PRO A 103 1.16 1.48 -22.32
CA PRO A 103 1.96 2.67 -22.66
C PRO A 103 1.70 3.87 -21.72
N THR A 104 0.53 3.91 -21.08
CA THR A 104 0.09 4.95 -20.14
C THR A 104 0.33 4.59 -18.68
N ALA A 105 0.91 3.43 -18.40
CA ALA A 105 1.02 2.90 -17.04
C ALA A 105 1.94 3.72 -16.14
N SER A 106 1.52 3.81 -14.88
CA SER A 106 2.32 4.30 -13.76
C SER A 106 2.90 3.14 -12.95
N VAL A 107 4.09 3.32 -12.42
CA VAL A 107 4.83 2.30 -11.66
C VAL A 107 5.36 2.88 -10.37
N TYR A 108 5.13 2.18 -9.26
CA TYR A 108 5.65 2.53 -7.95
C TYR A 108 6.43 1.35 -7.36
N VAL A 109 7.70 1.57 -7.00
CA VAL A 109 8.58 0.54 -6.44
C VAL A 109 9.11 0.98 -5.10
N CYS A 110 8.83 0.19 -4.06
CA CYS A 110 9.33 0.43 -2.71
C CYS A 110 10.76 -0.05 -2.53
N SER A 111 11.51 0.65 -1.66
CA SER A 111 12.86 0.27 -1.26
C SER A 111 13.22 0.86 0.10
N ASP A 112 14.20 0.25 0.77
CA ASP A 112 14.89 0.90 1.87
C ASP A 112 16.07 1.75 1.35
N TRP A 113 16.66 2.55 2.21
CA TRP A 113 17.77 3.43 1.84
C TRP A 113 18.99 2.70 1.25
N ARG A 114 19.21 1.41 1.57
CA ARG A 114 20.32 0.61 1.05
C ARG A 114 20.04 0.06 -0.34
N SER A 115 18.78 -0.30 -0.58
CA SER A 115 18.33 -0.88 -1.85
C SER A 115 17.96 0.20 -2.88
N SER A 116 17.74 1.45 -2.43
CA SER A 116 17.16 2.52 -3.23
C SER A 116 17.96 2.85 -4.50
N SER A 117 19.29 2.89 -4.42
CA SER A 117 20.14 3.17 -5.57
C SER A 117 20.16 2.05 -6.61
N ALA A 118 20.11 0.78 -6.19
CA ALA A 118 20.00 -0.35 -7.11
C ALA A 118 18.64 -0.37 -7.80
N VAL A 119 17.56 -0.09 -7.05
CA VAL A 119 16.20 0.04 -7.60
C VAL A 119 16.17 1.16 -8.64
N GLN A 120 16.70 2.36 -8.32
CA GLN A 120 16.75 3.48 -9.26
C GLN A 120 17.47 3.09 -10.55
N ALA A 121 18.66 2.51 -10.44
CA ALA A 121 19.49 2.15 -11.59
C ALA A 121 18.79 1.18 -12.56
N VAL A 122 17.97 0.25 -12.04
CA VAL A 122 17.17 -0.63 -12.89
C VAL A 122 15.98 0.12 -13.49
N LEU A 123 15.26 0.92 -12.71
CA LEU A 123 14.09 1.65 -13.20
C LEU A 123 14.44 2.60 -14.35
N GLU A 124 15.58 3.30 -14.28
CA GLU A 124 16.05 4.22 -15.32
C GLU A 124 16.35 3.54 -16.66
N LYS A 125 16.63 2.23 -16.68
CA LYS A 125 16.82 1.48 -17.93
C LYS A 125 15.51 1.22 -18.68
N HIS A 126 14.40 1.13 -17.98
CA HIS A 126 13.12 0.66 -18.52
C HIS A 126 12.02 1.72 -18.55
N LEU A 127 12.09 2.72 -17.67
CA LEU A 127 11.02 3.68 -17.41
C LEU A 127 11.54 5.11 -17.29
N ILE A 128 10.61 6.05 -17.33
CA ILE A 128 10.88 7.45 -17.01
C ILE A 128 10.68 7.64 -15.50
N VAL A 129 11.76 7.85 -14.76
CA VAL A 129 11.69 8.16 -13.34
C VAL A 129 11.14 9.57 -13.16
N ARG A 130 10.06 9.72 -12.39
CA ARG A 130 9.35 10.99 -12.16
C ARG A 130 9.70 11.61 -10.80
N ASN A 131 9.72 10.79 -9.76
CA ASN A 131 9.96 11.27 -8.40
C ASN A 131 10.43 10.15 -7.48
N ARG A 132 11.11 10.52 -6.40
CA ARG A 132 11.33 9.68 -5.24
C ARG A 132 10.51 10.22 -4.08
N ILE A 133 9.58 9.42 -3.58
CA ILE A 133 8.77 9.71 -2.42
C ILE A 133 9.45 9.08 -1.21
N THR A 134 9.70 9.87 -0.17
CA THR A 134 10.20 9.36 1.11
C THR A 134 9.04 9.26 2.10
N TRP A 135 8.76 8.04 2.53
CA TRP A 135 7.76 7.77 3.56
C TRP A 135 8.43 7.67 4.93
N GLU A 136 8.00 8.53 5.88
CA GLU A 136 8.42 8.44 7.27
C GLU A 136 7.73 7.28 7.99
N ARG A 137 8.55 6.37 8.54
CA ARG A 137 8.10 5.23 9.35
C ARG A 137 8.40 5.49 10.82
N GLU A 138 7.39 5.65 11.65
CA GLU A 138 7.60 5.90 13.10
C GLU A 138 8.00 4.66 13.91
N LYS A 139 8.12 3.49 13.30
CA LYS A 139 8.50 2.25 14.00
C LYS A 139 10.01 2.08 14.11
N GLY A 140 10.42 1.45 15.19
CA GLY A 140 11.80 1.02 15.46
C GLY A 140 12.35 1.65 16.72
N ARG A 141 13.25 0.91 17.36
CA ARG A 141 14.03 1.39 18.52
C ARG A 141 15.12 2.32 18.03
N GLY A 142 15.57 3.24 18.87
CA GLY A 142 16.72 4.09 18.58
C GLY A 142 17.99 3.25 18.36
N SER A 143 18.93 3.80 17.62
CA SER A 143 20.27 3.25 17.46
C SER A 143 21.25 3.91 18.44
N ARG A 144 22.22 3.16 18.94
CA ARG A 144 23.24 3.69 19.84
C ARG A 144 24.51 4.14 19.10
N ALA A 145 24.75 3.60 17.91
CA ALA A 145 25.99 3.81 17.15
C ALA A 145 25.79 4.47 15.78
N ASN A 146 24.53 4.73 15.40
CA ASN A 146 24.19 5.34 14.12
C ASN A 146 22.78 5.97 14.20
N TRP A 147 22.38 6.72 13.16
CA TRP A 147 21.05 7.28 13.03
C TRP A 147 20.00 6.17 12.89
N LYS A 148 18.87 6.34 13.59
CA LYS A 148 17.72 5.44 13.45
C LYS A 148 17.17 5.51 12.03
N ASN A 149 17.07 4.35 11.36
CA ASN A 149 16.36 4.29 10.10
C ASN A 149 14.85 4.42 10.36
N CYS A 150 14.25 5.49 9.85
CA CYS A 150 12.82 5.78 10.00
C CYS A 150 12.13 6.10 8.67
N SER A 151 12.75 5.75 7.53
CA SER A 151 12.18 6.03 6.20
C SER A 151 12.23 4.83 5.28
N GLU A 152 11.33 4.82 4.31
CA GLU A 152 11.37 4.01 3.09
C GLU A 152 11.20 4.93 1.88
N ASP A 153 11.82 4.57 0.76
CA ASP A 153 11.67 5.25 -0.51
C ASP A 153 10.65 4.53 -1.39
N ILE A 154 9.90 5.30 -2.15
CA ILE A 154 8.97 4.80 -3.17
C ILE A 154 9.30 5.55 -4.46
N TRP A 155 9.82 4.83 -5.44
CA TRP A 155 10.14 5.38 -6.74
C TRP A 155 8.88 5.44 -7.60
N PHE A 156 8.51 6.64 -8.01
CA PHE A 156 7.42 6.88 -8.97
C PHE A 156 7.98 7.01 -10.38
N CYS A 157 7.51 6.14 -11.27
CA CYS A 157 7.93 6.08 -12.66
C CYS A 157 6.72 5.96 -13.59
N THR A 158 6.93 6.23 -14.87
CA THR A 158 5.92 6.04 -15.93
C THR A 158 6.53 5.40 -17.17
N VAL A 159 5.72 4.66 -17.92
CA VAL A 159 6.16 4.07 -19.19
C VAL A 159 6.41 5.13 -20.25
N SER A 160 5.58 6.19 -20.29
CA SER A 160 5.69 7.29 -21.24
C SER A 160 5.36 8.62 -20.59
N ASN A 161 5.37 9.70 -21.39
CA ASN A 161 4.91 11.02 -20.93
C ASN A 161 3.38 11.15 -20.89
N ASN A 162 2.65 10.21 -21.49
CA ASN A 162 1.19 10.16 -21.43
C ASN A 162 0.77 9.23 -20.28
N TYR A 163 0.53 9.80 -19.11
CA TYR A 163 0.12 9.09 -17.89
C TYR A 163 -0.91 9.88 -17.09
N LEU A 164 -1.69 9.18 -16.28
CA LEU A 164 -2.64 9.81 -15.36
C LEU A 164 -1.96 10.22 -14.06
N PHE A 165 -2.16 11.49 -13.64
CA PHE A 165 -1.82 11.94 -12.30
C PHE A 165 -2.88 12.92 -11.77
N ASN A 166 -3.77 12.42 -10.92
CA ASN A 166 -4.87 13.19 -10.32
C ASN A 166 -4.45 13.76 -8.96
N VAL A 167 -3.84 14.93 -8.97
CA VAL A 167 -3.38 15.61 -7.75
C VAL A 167 -4.55 16.04 -6.84
N GLU A 168 -5.72 16.31 -7.41
CA GLU A 168 -6.90 16.73 -6.65
C GLU A 168 -7.45 15.62 -5.76
N ALA A 169 -7.39 14.36 -6.24
CA ALA A 169 -7.85 13.20 -5.48
C ALA A 169 -6.97 12.82 -4.28
N VAL A 170 -5.80 13.46 -4.15
CA VAL A 170 -4.81 13.13 -3.11
C VAL A 170 -4.42 14.32 -2.24
N LYS A 171 -5.27 15.35 -2.20
CA LYS A 171 -5.10 16.47 -1.28
C LYS A 171 -5.07 16.00 0.18
N LEU A 172 -4.22 16.66 0.96
CA LEU A 172 -4.04 16.38 2.38
C LEU A 172 -4.65 17.50 3.22
N LYS A 173 -5.60 17.14 4.07
CA LYS A 173 -6.20 18.05 5.05
C LYS A 173 -5.30 18.15 6.27
N ARG A 174 -4.74 19.35 6.45
CA ARG A 174 -3.76 19.66 7.50
C ARG A 174 -4.34 20.62 8.53
N LYS A 175 -4.02 20.35 9.79
CA LYS A 175 -4.32 21.28 10.87
C LYS A 175 -3.45 22.52 10.74
N VAL A 176 -4.06 23.70 10.84
CA VAL A 176 -3.36 24.98 10.78
C VAL A 176 -2.71 25.26 12.14
N ILE A 177 -1.37 25.40 12.14
CA ILE A 177 -0.58 25.70 13.33
C ILE A 177 -0.42 27.22 13.48
N ALA A 178 -0.17 27.92 12.36
CA ALA A 178 -0.05 29.37 12.30
C ALA A 178 -1.06 29.90 11.27
N PRO A 179 -2.24 30.38 11.71
CA PRO A 179 -3.26 30.86 10.79
C PRO A 179 -2.85 32.22 10.19
N TYR A 180 -2.61 32.25 8.88
CA TYR A 180 -2.46 33.50 8.14
C TYR A 180 -3.84 34.10 7.89
N THR A 181 -3.98 35.37 8.23
CA THR A 181 -5.17 36.16 7.95
C THR A 181 -4.81 37.34 7.02
N SER A 182 -5.71 37.69 6.11
CA SER A 182 -5.68 38.91 5.34
C SER A 182 -6.97 39.66 5.63
N ASP A 183 -6.88 40.90 6.06
CA ASP A 183 -8.03 41.76 6.43
C ASP A 183 -8.96 41.10 7.47
N GLY A 184 -8.36 40.41 8.44
CA GLY A 184 -9.09 39.72 9.52
C GLY A 184 -9.79 38.41 9.12
N LYS A 185 -9.63 37.97 7.86
CA LYS A 185 -10.23 36.70 7.36
C LYS A 185 -9.16 35.64 7.12
N PRO A 186 -9.48 34.34 7.32
CA PRO A 186 -8.61 33.24 6.94
C PRO A 186 -8.24 33.35 5.45
N ARG A 187 -6.94 33.16 5.12
CA ARG A 187 -6.48 33.34 3.76
C ARG A 187 -6.59 32.06 2.93
N ASP A 188 -6.28 30.90 3.53
CA ASP A 188 -6.20 29.60 2.84
C ASP A 188 -6.57 28.43 3.76
N TRP A 189 -7.42 28.69 4.75
CA TRP A 189 -7.87 27.71 5.72
C TRP A 189 -9.32 27.97 6.14
N GLU A 190 -9.98 26.92 6.60
CA GLU A 190 -11.36 26.97 7.07
C GLU A 190 -11.43 26.58 8.55
N ASN A 191 -12.36 27.20 9.28
CA ASN A 191 -12.61 26.88 10.67
C ASN A 191 -13.67 25.79 10.74
N GLU A 192 -13.31 24.61 11.25
CA GLU A 192 -14.18 23.44 11.39
C GLU A 192 -14.26 22.98 12.83
N LYS A 193 -15.17 22.01 13.10
CA LYS A 193 -15.24 21.35 14.40
C LYS A 193 -13.91 20.64 14.71
N GLY A 194 -13.10 21.24 15.58
CA GLY A 194 -11.74 20.71 15.93
C GLY A 194 -10.59 21.65 15.60
N GLY A 195 -10.84 22.81 14.99
CA GLY A 195 -9.86 23.88 14.72
C GLY A 195 -9.82 24.33 13.27
N GLY A 196 -8.80 25.08 12.92
CA GLY A 196 -8.54 25.51 11.54
C GLY A 196 -7.88 24.39 10.74
N PHE A 197 -8.36 24.14 9.53
CA PHE A 197 -7.80 23.19 8.59
C PHE A 197 -7.60 23.82 7.22
N ARG A 198 -6.62 23.32 6.48
CA ARG A 198 -6.40 23.67 5.08
C ARG A 198 -6.14 22.44 4.23
N LEU A 199 -6.54 22.50 2.96
CA LEU A 199 -6.20 21.49 1.96
C LEU A 199 -4.88 21.86 1.30
N THR A 200 -3.94 20.92 1.30
CA THR A 200 -2.62 21.10 0.67
C THR A 200 -2.39 20.03 -0.38
N HIS A 201 -1.66 20.36 -1.43
CA HIS A 201 -1.15 19.37 -2.37
C HIS A 201 -0.15 18.44 -1.65
N PRO A 202 -0.13 17.14 -1.97
CA PRO A 202 0.83 16.23 -1.37
C PRO A 202 2.25 16.55 -1.83
N SER A 203 3.20 16.47 -0.91
CA SER A 203 4.63 16.51 -1.24
C SER A 203 5.17 15.10 -1.45
N ASN A 204 6.42 15.00 -1.86
CA ASN A 204 7.14 13.73 -1.92
C ASN A 204 7.74 13.28 -0.57
N LEU A 205 7.46 14.00 0.51
CA LEU A 205 7.75 13.59 1.88
C LEU A 205 6.43 13.24 2.58
N TRP A 206 6.20 11.96 2.84
CA TRP A 206 4.97 11.45 3.44
C TRP A 206 5.14 11.18 4.92
N THR A 207 4.63 12.07 5.74
CA THR A 207 4.67 12.01 7.21
C THR A 207 3.30 11.65 7.81
N ASP A 208 2.28 11.55 6.97
CA ASP A 208 0.88 11.36 7.37
C ASP A 208 0.45 9.89 7.46
N LEU A 209 1.36 8.95 7.21
CA LEU A 209 1.09 7.53 7.20
C LEU A 209 1.58 6.84 8.47
N SER A 210 0.78 5.92 9.00
CA SER A 210 1.18 5.05 10.12
C SER A 210 1.41 3.63 9.63
N VAL A 211 2.46 2.98 10.11
CA VAL A 211 2.63 1.53 9.89
C VAL A 211 1.50 0.80 10.62
N PRO A 212 0.84 -0.19 9.99
CA PRO A 212 -0.22 -0.94 10.64
C PRO A 212 0.22 -1.55 11.97
N PHE A 213 -0.65 -1.51 12.96
CA PHE A 213 -0.43 -2.07 14.28
C PHE A 213 -1.70 -2.71 14.85
N TRP A 214 -1.56 -3.53 15.86
CA TRP A 214 -2.58 -4.46 16.37
C TRP A 214 -3.98 -3.89 16.62
N SER A 215 -4.15 -2.60 16.84
CA SER A 215 -5.48 -1.97 17.02
C SER A 215 -6.09 -1.41 15.74
N MET A 216 -5.39 -1.49 14.60
CA MET A 216 -5.91 -1.05 13.30
C MET A 216 -6.66 -2.20 12.62
N PRO A 217 -7.82 -1.94 11.98
CA PRO A 217 -8.63 -2.98 11.36
C PRO A 217 -7.94 -3.68 10.19
N GLU A 218 -7.01 -3.00 9.53
CA GLU A 218 -6.23 -3.53 8.41
C GLU A 218 -5.03 -4.39 8.83
N ASN A 219 -4.67 -4.41 10.12
CA ASN A 219 -3.44 -5.06 10.58
C ASN A 219 -3.49 -6.58 10.41
N THR A 220 -2.39 -7.16 9.96
CA THR A 220 -2.16 -8.60 9.87
C THR A 220 -0.86 -8.98 10.58
N ASP A 221 -0.56 -10.26 10.69
CA ASP A 221 0.72 -10.76 11.22
C ASP A 221 1.86 -10.70 10.16
N HIS A 222 1.64 -10.09 8.97
CA HIS A 222 2.68 -9.93 7.95
C HIS A 222 3.75 -8.91 8.41
N PRO A 223 5.04 -9.26 8.38
CA PRO A 223 6.10 -8.49 9.06
C PRO A 223 6.45 -7.15 8.39
N THR A 224 6.05 -6.95 7.15
CA THR A 224 6.33 -5.74 6.34
C THR A 224 5.10 -5.16 5.68
N GLN A 225 3.92 -5.43 6.22
CA GLN A 225 2.66 -4.93 5.67
C GLN A 225 2.73 -3.42 5.43
N LYS A 226 2.37 -3.00 4.21
CA LYS A 226 2.15 -1.59 3.88
C LYS A 226 0.76 -1.13 4.35
N PRO A 227 0.58 0.14 4.76
CA PRO A 227 -0.74 0.65 5.14
C PRO A 227 -1.65 0.85 3.92
N GLU A 228 -2.95 0.57 4.08
CA GLU A 228 -3.95 0.81 3.02
C GLU A 228 -3.99 2.28 2.58
N LYS A 229 -3.78 3.22 3.49
CA LYS A 229 -3.70 4.65 3.17
C LYS A 229 -2.58 4.98 2.18
N LEU A 230 -1.43 4.30 2.25
CA LEU A 230 -0.33 4.47 1.29
C LEU A 230 -0.79 4.07 -0.11
N LEU A 231 -1.39 2.86 -0.21
CA LEU A 231 -1.88 2.35 -1.49
C LEU A 231 -3.01 3.23 -2.03
N ALA A 232 -3.90 3.72 -1.18
CA ALA A 232 -4.98 4.62 -1.59
C ALA A 232 -4.45 5.92 -2.21
N LYS A 233 -3.39 6.52 -1.64
CA LYS A 233 -2.75 7.70 -2.23
C LYS A 233 -2.19 7.40 -3.63
N ILE A 234 -1.50 6.29 -3.79
CA ILE A 234 -0.93 5.86 -5.08
C ILE A 234 -2.06 5.58 -6.10
N ILE A 235 -3.04 4.78 -5.70
CA ILE A 235 -4.14 4.36 -6.57
C ILE A 235 -4.98 5.54 -7.04
N LEU A 236 -5.34 6.45 -6.14
CA LEU A 236 -6.14 7.63 -6.47
C LEU A 236 -5.37 8.64 -7.32
N ALA A 237 -4.05 8.77 -7.11
CA ALA A 237 -3.22 9.65 -7.93
C ALA A 237 -3.06 9.12 -9.36
N SER A 238 -2.88 7.82 -9.54
CA SER A 238 -2.34 7.26 -10.79
C SER A 238 -3.21 6.20 -11.43
N SER A 239 -4.50 6.16 -11.11
CA SER A 239 -5.48 5.29 -11.78
C SER A 239 -6.89 5.85 -11.74
N ALA A 240 -7.70 5.51 -12.74
CA ALA A 240 -9.14 5.75 -12.79
C ALA A 240 -9.93 4.54 -12.25
N ALA A 241 -11.23 4.72 -11.97
CA ALA A 241 -12.11 3.60 -11.64
C ALA A 241 -12.14 2.59 -12.79
N GLY A 242 -12.05 1.30 -12.46
CA GLY A 242 -11.99 0.22 -13.43
C GLY A 242 -10.61 -0.04 -14.04
N ASP A 243 -9.58 0.77 -13.75
CA ASP A 243 -8.20 0.49 -14.15
C ASP A 243 -7.65 -0.75 -13.44
N TRP A 244 -6.61 -1.34 -14.04
CA TRP A 244 -6.04 -2.60 -13.57
C TRP A 244 -4.74 -2.39 -12.79
N ILE A 245 -4.73 -2.86 -11.54
CA ILE A 245 -3.60 -2.77 -10.64
C ILE A 245 -2.94 -4.15 -10.51
N LEU A 246 -1.63 -4.20 -10.68
CA LEU A 246 -0.82 -5.41 -10.45
C LEU A 246 0.10 -5.22 -9.26
N ASP A 247 0.16 -6.23 -8.41
CA ASP A 247 1.17 -6.37 -7.36
C ASP A 247 1.80 -7.77 -7.44
N PRO A 248 3.05 -7.89 -7.94
CA PRO A 248 3.73 -9.17 -8.12
C PRO A 248 4.35 -9.73 -6.83
N PHE A 249 4.33 -8.96 -5.72
CA PHE A 249 4.81 -9.36 -4.40
C PHE A 249 3.77 -9.01 -3.34
N LEU A 250 2.56 -9.57 -3.51
CA LEU A 250 1.33 -9.13 -2.84
C LEU A 250 1.38 -9.16 -1.31
N GLY A 251 2.15 -10.08 -0.72
CA GLY A 251 2.16 -10.30 0.73
C GLY A 251 0.76 -10.55 1.28
N SER A 252 0.37 -9.83 2.32
CA SER A 252 -0.96 -9.96 2.94
C SER A 252 -2.09 -9.20 2.21
N GLY A 253 -1.90 -8.74 0.97
CA GLY A 253 -2.98 -8.25 0.11
C GLY A 253 -3.37 -6.79 0.29
N THR A 254 -2.48 -5.92 0.76
CA THR A 254 -2.83 -4.50 0.95
C THR A 254 -3.22 -3.82 -0.35
N THR A 255 -2.47 -4.07 -1.44
CA THR A 255 -2.73 -3.49 -2.76
C THR A 255 -4.08 -3.92 -3.30
N SER A 256 -4.38 -5.22 -3.27
CA SER A 256 -5.65 -5.76 -3.75
C SER A 256 -6.84 -5.25 -2.93
N ALA A 257 -6.71 -5.21 -1.60
CA ALA A 257 -7.77 -4.68 -0.72
C ALA A 257 -8.05 -3.20 -0.98
N ALA A 258 -7.00 -2.37 -1.10
CA ALA A 258 -7.16 -0.95 -1.42
C ALA A 258 -7.73 -0.73 -2.83
N ALA A 259 -7.28 -1.51 -3.83
CA ALA A 259 -7.80 -1.47 -5.19
C ALA A 259 -9.30 -1.77 -5.21
N LYS A 260 -9.73 -2.85 -4.54
CA LYS A 260 -11.14 -3.23 -4.42
C LYS A 260 -11.98 -2.16 -3.76
N LYS A 261 -11.54 -1.62 -2.61
CA LYS A 261 -12.22 -0.53 -1.88
C LYS A 261 -12.41 0.72 -2.73
N LEU A 262 -11.50 0.95 -3.68
CA LEU A 262 -11.51 2.12 -4.54
C LEU A 262 -12.10 1.86 -5.95
N GLY A 263 -12.67 0.68 -6.20
CA GLY A 263 -13.33 0.34 -7.46
C GLY A 263 -12.38 0.11 -8.63
N ARG A 264 -11.16 -0.40 -8.34
CA ARG A 264 -10.19 -0.80 -9.36
C ARG A 264 -10.16 -2.32 -9.51
N ARG A 265 -9.84 -2.81 -10.71
CA ARG A 265 -9.50 -4.22 -10.92
C ARG A 265 -8.11 -4.49 -10.39
N PHE A 266 -7.85 -5.71 -9.97
CA PHE A 266 -6.55 -6.07 -9.45
C PHE A 266 -6.14 -7.49 -9.84
N THR A 267 -4.84 -7.73 -9.83
CA THR A 267 -4.22 -9.06 -9.81
C THR A 267 -3.07 -9.00 -8.81
N GLY A 268 -3.04 -9.93 -7.88
CA GLY A 268 -1.94 -10.06 -6.92
C GLY A 268 -1.27 -11.41 -7.03
N ILE A 269 0.07 -11.45 -6.94
CA ILE A 269 0.85 -12.70 -6.98
C ILE A 269 1.61 -12.81 -5.66
N GLU A 270 1.49 -13.97 -5.04
CA GLU A 270 2.17 -14.28 -3.76
C GLU A 270 2.51 -15.76 -3.70
N ILE A 271 3.73 -16.06 -3.30
CA ILE A 271 4.23 -17.43 -3.23
C ILE A 271 3.76 -18.16 -1.95
N ASP A 272 3.62 -17.44 -0.83
CA ASP A 272 3.22 -18.01 0.44
C ASP A 272 1.69 -18.18 0.51
N PRO A 273 1.18 -19.42 0.56
CA PRO A 273 -0.27 -19.67 0.57
C PRO A 273 -0.97 -19.10 1.80
N LEU A 274 -0.28 -18.92 2.93
CA LEU A 274 -0.87 -18.31 4.13
C LEU A 274 -1.12 -16.81 3.91
N TYR A 275 -0.18 -16.12 3.27
CA TYR A 275 -0.36 -14.71 2.92
C TYR A 275 -1.42 -14.54 1.84
N CYS A 276 -1.47 -15.43 0.84
CA CYS A 276 -2.58 -15.47 -0.12
C CYS A 276 -3.95 -15.61 0.55
N CYS A 277 -4.11 -16.54 1.48
CA CYS A 277 -5.35 -16.72 2.23
C CYS A 277 -5.68 -15.48 3.09
N THR A 278 -4.66 -14.81 3.64
CA THR A 278 -4.84 -13.57 4.38
C THR A 278 -5.31 -12.44 3.45
N ALA A 279 -4.78 -12.36 2.23
CA ALA A 279 -5.22 -11.43 1.20
C ALA A 279 -6.70 -11.68 0.83
N GLU A 280 -7.10 -12.93 0.63
CA GLU A 280 -8.51 -13.29 0.34
C GLU A 280 -9.47 -12.90 1.48
N LYS A 281 -9.06 -13.09 2.75
CA LYS A 281 -9.84 -12.60 3.88
C LYS A 281 -9.98 -11.08 3.88
N ARG A 282 -8.92 -10.35 3.58
CA ARG A 282 -8.99 -8.88 3.47
C ARG A 282 -9.87 -8.43 2.31
N LEU A 283 -9.87 -9.16 1.20
CA LEU A 283 -10.76 -8.90 0.07
C LEU A 283 -12.25 -9.11 0.44
N GLU A 284 -12.56 -10.12 1.24
CA GLU A 284 -13.91 -10.34 1.77
C GLU A 284 -14.32 -9.21 2.72
N LEU A 285 -13.45 -8.82 3.65
CA LEU A 285 -13.68 -7.67 4.55
C LEU A 285 -13.82 -6.33 3.81
N ALA A 286 -13.14 -6.17 2.67
CA ALA A 286 -13.24 -4.97 1.84
C ALA A 286 -14.59 -4.86 1.10
N GLU A 287 -15.35 -5.95 0.95
CA GLU A 287 -16.72 -5.93 0.47
C GLU A 287 -17.70 -5.37 1.52
N GLU A 288 -17.44 -5.70 2.79
CA GLU A 288 -18.26 -5.27 3.91
C GLU A 288 -17.97 -3.83 4.33
N ASP A 289 -16.71 -3.41 4.28
CA ASP A 289 -16.27 -2.07 4.67
C ASP A 289 -15.22 -1.52 3.71
N ALA A 290 -15.66 -0.57 2.87
CA ALA A 290 -14.79 0.13 1.94
C ALA A 290 -13.99 1.28 2.58
N ALA A 291 -14.13 1.55 3.88
CA ALA A 291 -13.42 2.62 4.56
C ALA A 291 -11.91 2.38 4.58
N ILE A 292 -11.15 3.43 4.36
CA ILE A 292 -9.69 3.45 4.48
C ILE A 292 -9.32 4.43 5.60
N GLN A 293 -8.57 3.94 6.58
CA GLN A 293 -8.20 4.75 7.73
C GLN A 293 -7.37 5.98 7.32
N GLY A 294 -7.84 7.18 7.70
CA GLY A 294 -7.18 8.45 7.36
C GLY A 294 -7.48 8.95 5.95
N PHE A 295 -8.48 8.36 5.27
CA PHE A 295 -9.09 8.88 4.05
C PHE A 295 -10.60 8.96 4.26
N ALA A 296 -11.18 10.13 4.17
CA ALA A 296 -12.61 10.37 4.35
C ALA A 296 -13.03 11.61 3.57
N GLU A 297 -14.29 11.65 3.11
CA GLU A 297 -14.86 12.81 2.39
C GLU A 297 -14.03 13.23 1.16
N GLY A 298 -13.37 12.26 0.51
CA GLY A 298 -12.54 12.50 -0.67
C GLY A 298 -11.17 13.13 -0.40
N VAL A 299 -10.74 13.27 0.86
CA VAL A 299 -9.46 13.86 1.24
C VAL A 299 -8.69 12.97 2.22
N PHE A 300 -7.37 13.07 2.16
CA PHE A 300 -6.49 12.46 3.15
C PHE A 300 -6.33 13.38 4.38
N TRP A 301 -6.23 12.78 5.55
CA TRP A 301 -6.04 13.48 6.81
C TRP A 301 -4.62 13.26 7.34
N GLU A 302 -4.04 14.27 7.96
CA GLU A 302 -2.80 14.10 8.70
C GLU A 302 -2.94 13.02 9.79
N ARG A 303 -1.82 12.47 10.21
CA ARG A 303 -1.77 11.47 11.28
C ARG A 303 -2.45 11.99 12.54
N ASN A 304 -3.38 11.20 13.10
CA ASN A 304 -4.11 11.50 14.35
C ASN A 304 -5.00 12.77 14.32
N THR A 305 -5.30 13.35 13.16
CA THR A 305 -6.12 14.58 13.08
C THR A 305 -7.56 14.33 12.65
N HIS A 306 -7.84 13.17 12.04
CA HIS A 306 -9.21 12.83 11.63
C HIS A 306 -10.14 12.80 12.83
N PRO A 307 -11.28 13.53 12.83
CA PRO A 307 -12.26 13.47 13.89
C PRO A 307 -12.77 12.02 14.00
N ARG A 308 -12.47 11.36 15.10
CA ARG A 308 -13.09 10.07 15.39
C ARG A 308 -14.57 10.34 15.56
N LYS A 309 -15.43 9.64 14.83
CA LYS A 309 -16.86 9.56 15.19
C LYS A 309 -16.92 8.91 16.57
N ASN A 310 -17.10 9.74 17.61
CA ASN A 310 -17.32 9.28 18.98
C ASN A 310 -18.74 8.74 19.10
N GLU A 311 -19.03 7.57 18.55
CA GLU A 311 -20.29 6.86 18.77
C GLU A 311 -20.34 6.15 20.14
N SER A 312 -19.28 6.21 20.96
CA SER A 312 -19.25 5.49 22.24
C SER A 312 -19.30 6.36 23.50
N SER A 313 -19.29 7.69 23.41
CA SER A 313 -19.30 8.55 24.61
C SER A 313 -20.67 9.02 25.06
N ASP A 314 -21.67 9.06 24.18
CA ASP A 314 -23.03 9.46 24.57
C ASP A 314 -23.82 8.37 25.29
N ASN A 315 -23.48 7.09 25.12
CA ASN A 315 -24.15 5.99 25.82
C ASN A 315 -23.63 5.75 27.26
N LYS A 316 -22.47 6.30 27.62
CA LYS A 316 -21.97 6.20 29.00
C LYS A 316 -22.48 7.33 29.91
N ARG A 317 -22.80 8.50 29.37
CA ARG A 317 -23.37 9.62 30.17
C ARG A 317 -24.87 9.43 30.48
N ARG A 318 -25.58 8.59 29.73
CA ARG A 318 -27.01 8.26 30.03
C ARG A 318 -27.20 7.10 31.01
N ARG A 319 -26.14 6.39 31.44
CA ARG A 319 -26.21 5.29 32.44
C ARG A 319 -25.74 5.66 33.85
N THR A 320 -25.32 6.91 34.06
CA THR A 320 -24.93 7.41 35.39
C THR A 320 -25.86 8.49 35.94
N SER A 321 -27.04 8.66 35.32
CA SER A 321 -28.10 9.57 35.76
C SER A 321 -29.47 8.89 35.71
N ALA A 322 -29.53 7.61 36.14
CA ALA A 322 -30.77 6.93 36.47
C ALA A 322 -30.60 6.13 37.75
#